data_3f2f0d0a3a42b7275e5bef859b101ed8
#
_entry.id   3f2f0d0a3a42b7275e5bef859b101ed8
#
_cell.length_a   1.000
_cell.length_b   1.000
_cell.length_c   1.000
_cell.angle_alpha   90.00
_cell.angle_beta   90.00
_cell.angle_gamma   90.00
#
_symmetry.space_group_name_H-M   'P 1'
#
loop_
_entity.id
_entity.type
_entity.pdbx_description
1 polymer ?
#
loop_
_entity_poly.entity_id
_entity_poly.type
_entity_poly.pdbx_seq_one_letter_code
_entity_poly.pdbx_strand_id
1 'polypeptide(L)'
;MKRPLDLRHVKSLALRDLIELANLQDFDRVVEQVRNVRGCTRPVNLVGHTATLDAATRTVVRSYSTADEPTGRLLTACGNRRVSRCPACSRVYAADTYHLIKAGLSGGKTVDQSVRAHPRVFVTLTAPSFGPVHNRPTTSSGKVLDCRCGQRHAEGDPALGTPLTPATYDYTGAVLWNAHAGALWARFTIYLRRELAAQLGITQKALKAALRISFAKVAEYQKRGLVHFHAVIRLDGPDGHTTPPPPWATLDALDRAALQAARRARVTVESDAVGERVIAWGDRIDVREIKGLGDGELTDQKVAAYVAKYATKSAEGSGTVDRTLVCRPCGGRGYTCGPDGFRDLCADCDGTGQAEPLRDLQVQQHVRQMIRTAWALGHLPEFAHLKLWKWAHMLGFRGHFSTKSRAYSTTLTALRDVRRAWRTAQAEAARTHAGHPAPDENTTLVTESAWAYLSSGYRPGEELLAAQVRHDRTHHERLKKEGDLHP
;
A
#
# COMPACT_ATOMS: atom_id res chain seq x y z
N MET A 1 33.24 36.99 -6.33
CA MET A 1 32.13 36.90 -5.33
C MET A 1 30.99 37.79 -5.80
N LYS A 2 29.80 37.24 -6.03
CA LYS A 2 28.60 38.06 -6.32
C LYS A 2 28.25 38.86 -5.05
N ARG A 3 27.85 40.14 -5.21
CA ARG A 3 27.40 40.98 -4.07
C ARG A 3 26.20 40.27 -3.37
N PRO A 4 26.15 40.26 -2.01
CA PRO A 4 25.00 39.75 -1.30
C PRO A 4 23.75 40.56 -1.72
N LEU A 5 22.66 39.83 -2.06
CA LEU A 5 21.40 40.46 -2.43
C LEU A 5 20.74 41.08 -1.19
N ASP A 6 20.29 42.32 -1.32
CA ASP A 6 19.43 42.92 -0.28
C ASP A 6 17.97 42.45 -0.49
N LEU A 7 17.57 41.47 0.28
CA LEU A 7 16.22 40.87 0.23
C LEU A 7 15.30 41.38 1.37
N ARG A 8 15.69 42.41 2.12
CA ARG A 8 14.90 42.90 3.27
C ARG A 8 13.48 43.33 2.91
N HIS A 9 13.27 43.82 1.69
CA HIS A 9 11.97 44.23 1.17
C HIS A 9 11.08 43.07 0.69
N VAL A 10 11.61 41.85 0.52
CA VAL A 10 10.86 40.68 0.12
C VAL A 10 10.23 40.05 1.36
N LYS A 11 8.92 40.22 1.56
CA LYS A 11 8.19 39.71 2.75
C LYS A 11 8.08 38.19 2.80
N SER A 12 7.93 37.51 1.65
CA SER A 12 7.76 36.07 1.58
C SER A 12 9.09 35.34 1.82
N LEU A 13 9.13 34.49 2.86
CA LEU A 13 10.28 33.62 3.15
C LEU A 13 10.57 32.66 2.00
N ALA A 14 9.52 32.12 1.37
CA ALA A 14 9.67 31.20 0.24
C ALA A 14 10.27 31.89 -0.99
N LEU A 15 9.87 33.13 -1.25
CA LEU A 15 10.43 33.91 -2.36
C LEU A 15 11.88 34.35 -2.08
N ARG A 16 12.21 34.72 -0.84
CA ARG A 16 13.61 34.98 -0.45
C ARG A 16 14.50 33.77 -0.71
N ASP A 17 14.09 32.61 -0.18
CA ASP A 17 14.85 31.38 -0.34
C ASP A 17 14.96 30.96 -1.82
N LEU A 18 13.92 31.17 -2.63
CA LEU A 18 13.96 30.91 -4.07
C LEU A 18 14.96 31.81 -4.78
N ILE A 19 15.01 33.13 -4.43
CA ILE A 19 15.97 34.06 -5.00
C ILE A 19 17.40 33.69 -4.56
N GLU A 20 17.61 33.30 -3.32
CA GLU A 20 18.90 32.81 -2.83
C GLU A 20 19.34 31.55 -3.60
N LEU A 21 18.44 30.57 -3.78
CA LEU A 21 18.71 29.37 -4.57
C LEU A 21 19.06 29.69 -6.02
N ALA A 22 18.33 30.63 -6.65
CA ALA A 22 18.55 31.02 -8.04
C ALA A 22 19.90 31.76 -8.24
N ASN A 23 20.51 32.29 -7.17
CA ASN A 23 21.83 32.88 -7.20
C ASN A 23 22.98 31.89 -6.90
N LEU A 24 22.66 30.62 -6.56
CA LEU A 24 23.70 29.60 -6.43
C LEU A 24 24.31 29.32 -7.80
N GLN A 25 25.57 28.99 -7.81
CA GLN A 25 26.20 28.37 -8.95
C GLN A 25 25.49 27.03 -9.19
N ASP A 26 25.22 26.69 -10.44
CA ASP A 26 24.53 25.44 -10.84
C ASP A 26 23.09 25.31 -10.28
N PHE A 27 22.33 26.39 -10.24
CA PHE A 27 20.90 26.38 -9.86
C PHE A 27 20.08 25.32 -10.63
N ASP A 28 20.42 25.06 -11.89
CA ASP A 28 19.77 24.02 -12.70
C ASP A 28 19.85 22.65 -12.05
N ARG A 29 20.89 22.32 -11.31
CA ARG A 29 20.99 21.07 -10.53
C ARG A 29 19.99 21.03 -9.39
N VAL A 30 19.68 22.15 -8.75
CA VAL A 30 18.64 22.25 -7.72
C VAL A 30 17.28 21.96 -8.36
N VAL A 31 16.98 22.59 -9.51
CA VAL A 31 15.75 22.38 -10.27
C VAL A 31 15.64 20.93 -10.72
N GLU A 32 16.72 20.34 -11.19
CA GLU A 32 16.77 18.95 -11.61
C GLU A 32 16.50 17.98 -10.44
N GLN A 33 17.11 18.19 -9.26
CA GLN A 33 16.82 17.38 -8.08
C GLN A 33 15.33 17.41 -7.72
N VAL A 34 14.70 18.60 -7.72
CA VAL A 34 13.27 18.77 -7.44
C VAL A 34 12.42 18.06 -8.49
N ARG A 35 12.78 18.12 -9.78
CA ARG A 35 12.10 17.38 -10.86
C ARG A 35 12.26 15.87 -10.72
N ASN A 36 13.42 15.38 -10.32
CA ASN A 36 13.73 13.97 -10.16
C ASN A 36 12.91 13.29 -9.07
N VAL A 37 12.54 14.01 -8.00
CA VAL A 37 11.61 13.49 -6.99
C VAL A 37 10.12 13.60 -7.43
N ARG A 38 9.87 14.08 -8.66
CA ARG A 38 8.57 14.04 -9.36
C ARG A 38 7.41 14.71 -8.61
N GLY A 39 7.67 15.78 -7.88
CA GLY A 39 6.67 16.48 -7.07
C GLY A 39 6.28 15.72 -5.81
N CYS A 40 7.18 14.91 -5.26
CA CYS A 40 7.02 14.30 -3.94
C CYS A 40 6.66 15.40 -2.92
N THR A 41 5.68 15.15 -2.06
CA THR A 41 5.23 16.17 -1.08
C THR A 41 6.19 16.36 0.08
N ARG A 42 6.98 15.34 0.42
CA ARG A 42 7.92 15.39 1.53
C ARG A 42 9.15 14.52 1.23
N PRO A 43 10.07 14.99 0.38
CA PRO A 43 11.28 14.24 0.07
C PRO A 43 12.13 14.00 1.30
N VAL A 44 12.97 12.98 1.24
CA VAL A 44 14.02 12.70 2.23
C VAL A 44 15.28 13.37 1.74
N ASN A 45 15.93 14.13 2.63
CA ASN A 45 17.21 14.76 2.41
C ASN A 45 18.31 13.85 2.94
N LEU A 46 19.25 13.49 2.07
CA LEU A 46 20.39 12.66 2.40
C LEU A 46 21.68 13.46 2.24
N VAL A 47 22.67 13.16 3.07
CA VAL A 47 24.05 13.60 2.92
C VAL A 47 24.96 12.38 2.83
N GLY A 48 26.01 12.47 2.00
CA GLY A 48 26.91 11.34 1.84
C GLY A 48 27.58 11.30 0.48
N HIS A 49 28.19 10.16 0.23
CA HIS A 49 28.92 9.92 -1.03
C HIS A 49 28.82 8.46 -1.48
N THR A 50 29.14 8.25 -2.75
CA THR A 50 29.30 6.93 -3.36
C THR A 50 30.50 6.99 -4.28
N ALA A 51 31.39 5.99 -4.20
CA ALA A 51 32.49 5.78 -5.12
C ALA A 51 32.40 4.39 -5.73
N THR A 52 32.58 4.29 -7.04
CA THR A 52 32.75 3.01 -7.74
C THR A 52 34.22 2.87 -8.10
N LEU A 53 34.83 1.80 -7.67
CA LEU A 53 36.25 1.52 -7.76
C LEU A 53 36.46 0.28 -8.65
N ASP A 54 37.53 0.27 -9.39
CA ASP A 54 38.08 -0.94 -9.96
C ASP A 54 38.60 -1.80 -8.79
N ALA A 55 38.15 -3.05 -8.67
CA ALA A 55 38.49 -3.95 -7.59
C ALA A 55 39.99 -4.31 -7.57
N ALA A 56 40.63 -4.39 -8.73
CA ALA A 56 42.04 -4.78 -8.89
C ALA A 56 42.98 -3.60 -8.59
N THR A 57 42.71 -2.44 -9.18
CA THR A 57 43.58 -1.26 -9.11
C THR A 57 43.22 -0.29 -7.99
N ARG A 58 42.03 -0.40 -7.41
CA ARG A 58 41.44 0.53 -6.44
C ARG A 58 41.28 1.95 -6.98
N THR A 59 41.44 2.15 -8.28
CA THR A 59 41.20 3.44 -8.92
C THR A 59 39.73 3.81 -8.92
N VAL A 60 39.42 5.09 -8.65
CA VAL A 60 38.05 5.61 -8.68
C VAL A 60 37.61 5.76 -10.14
N VAL A 61 36.68 4.92 -10.56
CA VAL A 61 36.06 4.98 -11.90
C VAL A 61 34.96 6.04 -11.94
N ARG A 62 34.22 6.18 -10.84
CA ARG A 62 33.10 7.11 -10.71
C ARG A 62 32.89 7.47 -9.23
N SER A 63 32.63 8.74 -8.96
CA SER A 63 32.24 9.20 -7.64
C SER A 63 31.05 10.17 -7.71
N TYR A 64 30.35 10.26 -6.61
CA TYR A 64 29.31 11.25 -6.35
C TYR A 64 29.39 11.66 -4.88
N SER A 65 29.31 12.96 -4.60
CA SER A 65 29.27 13.49 -3.25
C SER A 65 28.20 14.58 -3.16
N THR A 66 27.47 14.60 -2.05
CA THR A 66 26.55 15.71 -1.78
C THR A 66 27.29 17.02 -1.47
N ALA A 67 28.58 16.97 -1.15
CA ALA A 67 29.40 18.17 -1.00
C ALA A 67 29.51 18.97 -2.32
N ASP A 68 29.38 18.28 -3.46
CA ASP A 68 29.43 18.88 -4.80
C ASP A 68 28.05 19.38 -5.27
N GLU A 69 27.00 19.17 -4.47
CA GLU A 69 25.65 19.65 -4.77
C GLU A 69 25.47 21.09 -4.30
N PRO A 70 24.78 21.97 -5.04
CA PRO A 70 24.57 23.37 -4.67
C PRO A 70 23.98 23.58 -3.29
N THR A 71 23.19 22.64 -2.81
CA THR A 71 22.53 22.65 -1.48
C THR A 71 23.18 21.71 -0.46
N GLY A 72 24.29 21.05 -0.80
CA GLY A 72 25.02 20.12 0.07
C GLY A 72 24.27 18.82 0.38
N ARG A 73 23.18 18.52 -0.35
CA ARG A 73 22.32 17.37 -0.06
C ARG A 73 21.70 16.79 -1.32
N LEU A 74 21.23 15.54 -1.22
CA LEU A 74 20.48 14.82 -2.25
C LEU A 74 19.01 14.70 -1.83
N LEU A 75 18.10 15.12 -2.71
CA LEU A 75 16.67 14.89 -2.55
C LEU A 75 16.29 13.50 -3.05
N THR A 76 15.65 12.72 -2.18
CA THR A 76 15.11 11.40 -2.53
C THR A 76 13.60 11.35 -2.30
N ALA A 77 12.85 10.74 -3.22
CA ALA A 77 11.40 10.60 -3.06
C ALA A 77 11.04 9.78 -1.82
N CYS A 78 10.04 10.20 -1.04
CA CYS A 78 9.65 9.55 0.22
C CYS A 78 9.13 8.11 0.06
N GLY A 79 8.75 7.70 -1.14
CA GLY A 79 8.25 6.35 -1.43
C GLY A 79 6.91 6.00 -0.77
N ASN A 80 6.18 6.97 -0.20
CA ASN A 80 4.94 6.70 0.49
C ASN A 80 3.86 6.23 -0.49
N ARG A 81 3.27 5.05 -0.23
CA ARG A 81 2.24 4.46 -1.08
C ARG A 81 0.86 5.12 -0.92
N ARG A 82 0.62 5.85 0.17
CA ARG A 82 -0.69 6.45 0.48
C ARG A 82 -0.88 7.74 -0.30
N VAL A 83 -2.00 7.80 -1.03
CA VAL A 83 -2.35 8.97 -1.85
C VAL A 83 -2.57 10.23 -1.00
N SER A 84 -3.13 10.07 0.21
CA SER A 84 -3.34 11.16 1.17
C SER A 84 -2.03 11.77 1.68
N ARG A 85 -0.94 11.01 1.71
CA ARG A 85 0.36 11.47 2.19
C ARG A 85 1.26 12.01 1.09
N CYS A 86 1.32 11.31 -0.03
CA CYS A 86 2.13 11.72 -1.17
C CYS A 86 1.51 11.22 -2.49
N PRO A 87 0.68 12.02 -3.15
CA PRO A 87 0.07 11.65 -4.43
C PRO A 87 1.10 11.22 -5.49
N ALA A 88 2.24 11.90 -5.54
CA ALA A 88 3.30 11.61 -6.52
C ALA A 88 3.92 10.21 -6.32
N CYS A 89 4.33 9.88 -5.10
CA CYS A 89 4.91 8.56 -4.79
C CYS A 89 3.86 7.45 -4.87
N SER A 90 2.62 7.74 -4.45
CA SER A 90 1.50 6.82 -4.54
C SER A 90 1.20 6.42 -6.00
N ARG A 91 1.25 7.38 -6.95
CA ARG A 91 1.10 7.07 -8.38
C ARG A 91 2.18 6.10 -8.89
N VAL A 92 3.43 6.31 -8.50
CA VAL A 92 4.53 5.40 -8.87
C VAL A 92 4.26 4.00 -8.31
N TYR A 93 3.85 3.92 -7.04
CA TYR A 93 3.51 2.65 -6.40
C TYR A 93 2.31 1.96 -7.08
N ALA A 94 1.28 2.72 -7.46
CA ALA A 94 0.13 2.20 -8.19
C ALA A 94 0.54 1.63 -9.56
N ALA A 95 1.37 2.36 -10.31
CA ALA A 95 1.88 1.89 -11.59
C ALA A 95 2.73 0.61 -11.46
N ASP A 96 3.61 0.56 -10.46
CA ASP A 96 4.40 -0.63 -10.15
C ASP A 96 3.50 -1.82 -9.79
N THR A 97 2.48 -1.58 -8.97
CA THR A 97 1.51 -2.61 -8.59
C THR A 97 0.69 -3.08 -9.78
N TYR A 98 0.24 -2.16 -10.65
CA TYR A 98 -0.46 -2.50 -11.88
C TYR A 98 0.37 -3.46 -12.75
N HIS A 99 1.64 -3.12 -13.01
CA HIS A 99 2.54 -3.95 -13.80
C HIS A 99 2.81 -5.31 -13.14
N LEU A 100 2.94 -5.34 -11.81
CA LEU A 100 3.12 -6.56 -11.05
C LEU A 100 1.91 -7.50 -11.18
N ILE A 101 0.70 -6.97 -11.03
CA ILE A 101 -0.54 -7.76 -11.14
C ILE A 101 -0.76 -8.19 -12.59
N LYS A 102 -0.60 -7.27 -13.55
CA LYS A 102 -0.74 -7.58 -14.98
C LYS A 102 0.23 -8.66 -15.43
N ALA A 103 1.50 -8.60 -15.00
CA ALA A 103 2.47 -9.64 -15.30
C ALA A 103 2.01 -11.03 -14.83
N GLY A 104 1.42 -11.11 -13.62
CA GLY A 104 0.85 -12.35 -13.11
C GLY A 104 -0.43 -12.82 -13.84
N LEU A 105 -1.09 -11.97 -14.61
CA LEU A 105 -2.30 -12.31 -15.37
C LEU A 105 -2.00 -12.60 -16.85
N SER A 106 -1.12 -11.80 -17.45
CA SER A 106 -0.90 -11.79 -18.91
C SER A 106 0.52 -12.15 -19.32
N GLY A 107 1.40 -12.41 -18.35
CA GLY A 107 2.83 -12.59 -18.60
C GLY A 107 3.59 -11.27 -18.81
N GLY A 108 4.88 -11.37 -19.12
CA GLY A 108 5.81 -10.25 -19.24
C GLY A 108 6.51 -9.91 -17.93
N LYS A 109 7.57 -9.09 -17.98
CA LYS A 109 8.35 -8.73 -16.79
C LYS A 109 8.90 -9.95 -16.03
N THR A 110 9.51 -10.89 -16.76
CA THR A 110 10.04 -12.18 -16.26
C THR A 110 8.99 -13.26 -15.93
N VAL A 111 7.72 -13.02 -16.21
CA VAL A 111 6.64 -14.02 -16.09
C VAL A 111 6.31 -14.57 -17.46
N ASP A 112 6.22 -15.89 -17.58
CA ASP A 112 5.89 -16.54 -18.84
C ASP A 112 4.49 -16.17 -19.32
N GLN A 113 4.32 -16.06 -20.65
CA GLN A 113 3.02 -15.68 -21.25
C GLN A 113 1.98 -16.81 -21.16
N SER A 114 2.41 -18.06 -20.98
CA SER A 114 1.53 -19.22 -20.80
C SER A 114 0.56 -19.08 -19.62
N VAL A 115 0.88 -18.21 -18.64
CA VAL A 115 -0.03 -17.92 -17.50
C VAL A 115 -1.42 -17.43 -17.93
N ARG A 116 -1.57 -16.95 -19.18
CA ARG A 116 -2.88 -16.56 -19.74
C ARG A 116 -3.84 -17.73 -19.87
N ALA A 117 -3.31 -18.93 -20.09
CA ALA A 117 -4.09 -20.15 -20.20
C ALA A 117 -4.35 -20.85 -18.84
N HIS A 118 -3.68 -20.38 -17.78
CA HIS A 118 -3.84 -20.98 -16.45
C HIS A 118 -5.21 -20.61 -15.84
N PRO A 119 -5.90 -21.55 -15.17
CA PRO A 119 -7.15 -21.29 -14.47
C PRO A 119 -6.97 -20.19 -13.42
N ARG A 120 -7.82 -19.17 -13.46
CA ARG A 120 -7.71 -18.00 -12.59
C ARG A 120 -9.06 -17.37 -12.29
N VAL A 121 -9.23 -16.96 -11.04
CA VAL A 121 -10.44 -16.33 -10.55
C VAL A 121 -10.12 -15.04 -9.80
N PHE A 122 -11.09 -14.14 -9.78
CA PHE A 122 -11.13 -12.98 -8.91
C PHE A 122 -12.09 -13.23 -7.78
N VAL A 123 -11.60 -13.23 -6.56
CA VAL A 123 -12.37 -13.58 -5.35
C VAL A 123 -12.57 -12.33 -4.51
N THR A 124 -13.81 -12.07 -4.08
CA THR A 124 -14.14 -11.04 -3.10
C THR A 124 -14.66 -11.68 -1.83
N LEU A 125 -13.96 -11.46 -0.71
CA LEU A 125 -14.29 -11.97 0.61
C LEU A 125 -14.68 -10.79 1.51
N THR A 126 -15.94 -10.79 1.96
CA THR A 126 -16.55 -9.66 2.68
C THR A 126 -16.84 -10.03 4.14
N ALA A 127 -16.76 -9.05 5.03
CA ALA A 127 -17.16 -9.17 6.42
C ALA A 127 -18.67 -9.43 6.57
N PRO A 128 -19.10 -10.17 7.59
CA PRO A 128 -20.51 -10.33 7.92
C PRO A 128 -21.16 -8.99 8.32
N SER A 129 -22.46 -9.03 8.60
CA SER A 129 -23.15 -7.89 9.20
C SER A 129 -22.89 -7.84 10.71
N PHE A 130 -22.64 -6.67 11.24
CA PHE A 130 -22.57 -6.36 12.68
C PHE A 130 -23.71 -5.44 13.13
N GLY A 131 -24.70 -5.28 12.27
CA GLY A 131 -25.86 -4.42 12.45
C GLY A 131 -26.22 -3.71 11.14
N PRO A 132 -27.46 -3.23 10.99
CA PRO A 132 -27.88 -2.50 9.80
C PRO A 132 -27.18 -1.13 9.74
N VAL A 133 -26.76 -0.76 8.52
CA VAL A 133 -26.05 0.51 8.25
C VAL A 133 -26.77 1.29 7.15
N HIS A 134 -26.56 2.60 7.13
CA HIS A 134 -26.97 3.44 6.01
C HIS A 134 -26.29 2.98 4.72
N ASN A 135 -27.08 2.75 3.70
CA ASN A 135 -26.61 2.30 2.40
C ASN A 135 -27.28 3.06 1.25
N ARG A 136 -26.78 2.90 0.06
CA ARG A 136 -27.33 3.47 -1.18
C ARG A 136 -27.62 2.31 -2.14
N PRO A 137 -28.74 1.60 -1.94
CA PRO A 137 -29.08 0.51 -2.83
C PRO A 137 -29.46 1.07 -4.21
N THR A 138 -29.13 0.29 -5.25
CA THR A 138 -29.46 0.63 -6.64
C THR A 138 -30.07 -0.57 -7.34
N THR A 139 -30.99 -0.33 -8.24
CA THR A 139 -31.51 -1.37 -9.17
C THR A 139 -30.42 -1.73 -10.18
N SER A 140 -30.65 -2.78 -10.97
CA SER A 140 -29.81 -3.17 -12.11
C SER A 140 -29.74 -2.06 -13.17
N SER A 141 -30.79 -1.22 -13.29
CA SER A 141 -30.84 -0.05 -14.18
C SER A 141 -30.17 1.21 -13.60
N GLY A 142 -29.55 1.12 -12.41
CA GLY A 142 -28.86 2.24 -11.77
C GLY A 142 -29.76 3.21 -10.99
N LYS A 143 -31.09 2.97 -10.90
CA LYS A 143 -32.00 3.80 -10.10
C LYS A 143 -31.71 3.63 -8.61
N VAL A 144 -31.51 4.75 -7.90
CA VAL A 144 -31.28 4.75 -6.45
C VAL A 144 -32.60 4.45 -5.73
N LEU A 145 -32.51 3.50 -4.80
CA LEU A 145 -33.61 3.11 -3.92
C LEU A 145 -33.45 3.74 -2.53
N ASP A 146 -34.54 3.70 -1.76
CA ASP A 146 -34.53 4.21 -0.39
C ASP A 146 -33.69 3.30 0.51
N CYS A 147 -32.91 3.90 1.39
CA CYS A 147 -32.26 3.24 2.50
C CYS A 147 -33.31 2.76 3.51
N ARG A 148 -32.97 1.78 4.35
CA ARG A 148 -33.84 1.34 5.47
C ARG A 148 -34.19 2.46 6.46
N CYS A 149 -33.48 3.59 6.45
CA CYS A 149 -33.84 4.79 7.22
C CYS A 149 -34.94 5.64 6.58
N GLY A 150 -35.45 5.25 5.40
CA GLY A 150 -36.46 5.98 4.64
C GLY A 150 -35.92 7.10 3.74
N GLN A 151 -34.60 7.33 3.71
CA GLN A 151 -33.99 8.41 2.93
C GLN A 151 -33.21 7.87 1.72
N ARG A 152 -33.08 8.67 0.67
CA ARG A 152 -32.18 8.41 -0.47
C ARG A 152 -30.87 9.15 -0.24
N HIS A 153 -29.80 8.37 -0.03
CA HIS A 153 -28.48 8.94 0.17
C HIS A 153 -27.79 9.27 -1.15
N ALA A 154 -27.13 10.44 -1.23
CA ALA A 154 -26.21 10.77 -2.30
C ALA A 154 -24.95 9.89 -2.20
N GLU A 155 -24.17 9.77 -3.29
CA GLU A 155 -22.96 8.94 -3.30
C GLU A 155 -21.91 9.37 -2.27
N GLY A 156 -21.79 10.70 -2.05
CA GLY A 156 -20.89 11.31 -1.08
C GLY A 156 -21.45 11.48 0.33
N ASP A 157 -22.70 11.02 0.60
CA ASP A 157 -23.34 11.23 1.89
C ASP A 157 -22.48 10.65 3.02
N PRO A 158 -22.10 11.46 4.02
CA PRO A 158 -21.28 11.01 5.15
C PRO A 158 -22.00 9.95 6.03
N ALA A 159 -23.31 9.88 6.02
CA ALA A 159 -24.05 8.85 6.76
C ALA A 159 -23.80 7.44 6.22
N LEU A 160 -23.43 7.29 4.94
CA LEU A 160 -23.22 5.98 4.32
C LEU A 160 -22.19 5.14 5.08
N GLY A 161 -22.59 3.94 5.48
CA GLY A 161 -21.77 3.00 6.24
C GLY A 161 -21.88 3.15 7.75
N THR A 162 -22.50 4.24 8.27
CA THR A 162 -22.75 4.36 9.70
C THR A 162 -23.97 3.52 10.13
N PRO A 163 -24.01 3.00 11.36
CA PRO A 163 -25.14 2.21 11.86
C PRO A 163 -26.44 3.01 11.87
N LEU A 164 -27.55 2.35 11.50
CA LEU A 164 -28.89 2.92 11.68
C LEU A 164 -29.21 3.14 13.16
N THR A 165 -28.77 2.21 14.00
CA THR A 165 -28.94 2.27 15.47
C THR A 165 -27.61 1.98 16.13
N PRO A 166 -26.82 3.02 16.47
CA PRO A 166 -25.48 2.82 17.06
C PRO A 166 -25.47 2.00 18.34
N ALA A 167 -26.54 2.08 19.14
CA ALA A 167 -26.63 1.35 20.43
C ALA A 167 -26.69 -0.18 20.25
N THR A 168 -27.20 -0.68 19.14
CA THR A 168 -27.34 -2.13 18.87
C THR A 168 -26.29 -2.68 17.91
N TYR A 169 -25.40 -1.83 17.42
CA TYR A 169 -24.33 -2.26 16.51
C TYR A 169 -23.21 -2.98 17.27
N ASP A 170 -22.84 -4.19 16.83
CA ASP A 170 -21.76 -4.97 17.45
C ASP A 170 -20.37 -4.45 17.10
N TYR A 171 -19.97 -3.36 17.78
CA TYR A 171 -18.64 -2.76 17.61
C TYR A 171 -17.50 -3.72 17.98
N THR A 172 -17.71 -4.54 19.02
CA THR A 172 -16.74 -5.53 19.47
C THR A 172 -16.48 -6.58 18.39
N GLY A 173 -17.52 -7.16 17.84
CA GLY A 173 -17.42 -8.12 16.75
C GLY A 173 -16.76 -7.50 15.50
N ALA A 174 -17.13 -6.27 15.16
CA ALA A 174 -16.58 -5.54 14.02
C ALA A 174 -15.05 -5.33 14.13
N VAL A 175 -14.57 -4.90 15.31
CA VAL A 175 -13.14 -4.68 15.57
C VAL A 175 -12.38 -6.01 15.63
N LEU A 176 -12.91 -7.03 16.32
CA LEU A 176 -12.30 -8.36 16.39
C LEU A 176 -12.23 -9.00 15.00
N TRP A 177 -13.25 -8.80 14.17
CA TRP A 177 -13.23 -9.27 12.78
C TRP A 177 -12.08 -8.62 12.00
N ASN A 178 -11.93 -7.28 12.04
CA ASN A 178 -10.80 -6.58 11.42
C ASN A 178 -9.46 -7.10 11.93
N ALA A 179 -9.34 -7.33 13.24
CA ALA A 179 -8.12 -7.83 13.86
C ALA A 179 -7.71 -9.22 13.36
N HIS A 180 -8.70 -10.07 13.08
CA HIS A 180 -8.49 -11.45 12.65
C HIS A 180 -8.65 -11.68 11.14
N ALA A 181 -8.93 -10.65 10.34
CA ALA A 181 -9.07 -10.78 8.89
C ALA A 181 -7.83 -11.41 8.21
N GLY A 182 -6.64 -11.13 8.74
CA GLY A 182 -5.40 -11.79 8.28
C GLY A 182 -5.34 -13.28 8.59
N ALA A 183 -5.81 -13.70 9.77
CA ALA A 183 -5.91 -15.10 10.17
C ALA A 183 -6.97 -15.84 9.36
N LEU A 184 -8.12 -15.19 9.08
CA LEU A 184 -9.14 -15.73 8.17
C LEU A 184 -8.58 -15.99 6.77
N TRP A 185 -7.80 -15.06 6.24
CA TRP A 185 -7.12 -15.26 4.95
C TRP A 185 -6.16 -16.45 4.98
N ALA A 186 -5.38 -16.61 6.04
CA ALA A 186 -4.51 -17.77 6.20
C ALA A 186 -5.30 -19.08 6.24
N ARG A 187 -6.42 -19.13 7.00
CA ARG A 187 -7.34 -20.27 7.03
C ARG A 187 -7.95 -20.54 5.65
N PHE A 188 -8.41 -19.52 4.96
CA PHE A 188 -8.92 -19.63 3.60
C PHE A 188 -7.92 -20.30 2.67
N THR A 189 -6.65 -19.87 2.67
CA THR A 189 -5.62 -20.47 1.80
C THR A 189 -5.29 -21.92 2.16
N ILE A 190 -5.42 -22.30 3.44
CA ILE A 190 -5.28 -23.69 3.88
C ILE A 190 -6.46 -24.52 3.37
N TYR A 191 -7.69 -24.06 3.57
CA TYR A 191 -8.88 -24.76 3.12
C TYR A 191 -8.97 -24.84 1.60
N LEU A 192 -8.53 -23.82 0.87
CA LEU A 192 -8.47 -23.85 -0.59
C LEU A 192 -7.64 -25.04 -1.10
N ARG A 193 -6.49 -25.31 -0.49
CA ARG A 193 -5.69 -26.51 -0.82
C ARG A 193 -6.40 -27.80 -0.45
N ARG A 194 -7.06 -27.84 0.70
CA ARG A 194 -7.80 -29.01 1.18
C ARG A 194 -8.97 -29.34 0.28
N GLU A 195 -9.75 -28.34 -0.11
CA GLU A 195 -10.90 -28.50 -1.00
C GLU A 195 -10.48 -28.97 -2.40
N LEU A 196 -9.43 -28.38 -2.98
CA LEU A 196 -8.87 -28.84 -4.25
C LEU A 196 -8.42 -30.31 -4.15
N ALA A 197 -7.68 -30.68 -3.12
CA ALA A 197 -7.22 -32.06 -2.93
C ALA A 197 -8.42 -33.03 -2.75
N ALA A 198 -9.41 -32.65 -1.98
CA ALA A 198 -10.61 -33.47 -1.74
C ALA A 198 -11.44 -33.67 -3.03
N GLN A 199 -11.66 -32.60 -3.81
CA GLN A 199 -12.39 -32.69 -5.08
C GLN A 199 -11.73 -33.64 -6.10
N LEU A 200 -10.40 -33.73 -6.04
CA LEU A 200 -9.60 -34.53 -6.95
C LEU A 200 -9.30 -35.94 -6.41
N GLY A 201 -9.74 -36.27 -5.19
CA GLY A 201 -9.46 -37.55 -4.56
C GLY A 201 -7.97 -37.82 -4.28
N ILE A 202 -7.16 -36.75 -4.16
CA ILE A 202 -5.70 -36.85 -3.94
C ILE A 202 -5.28 -36.32 -2.57
N THR A 203 -4.11 -36.72 -2.12
CA THR A 203 -3.56 -36.18 -0.87
C THR A 203 -3.04 -34.76 -1.05
N GLN A 204 -3.00 -33.96 0.03
CA GLN A 204 -2.40 -32.62 0.00
C GLN A 204 -0.92 -32.64 -0.41
N LYS A 205 -0.20 -33.74 -0.10
CA LYS A 205 1.19 -33.95 -0.51
C LYS A 205 1.28 -34.07 -2.04
N ALA A 206 0.41 -34.90 -2.63
CA ALA A 206 0.33 -35.06 -4.09
C ALA A 206 -0.08 -33.77 -4.78
N LEU A 207 -1.09 -33.04 -4.25
CA LEU A 207 -1.48 -31.73 -4.75
C LEU A 207 -0.30 -30.73 -4.75
N LYS A 208 0.44 -30.67 -3.63
CA LYS A 208 1.60 -29.76 -3.50
C LYS A 208 2.74 -30.11 -4.45
N ALA A 209 2.91 -31.38 -4.78
CA ALA A 209 3.90 -31.84 -5.75
C ALA A 209 3.53 -31.48 -7.19
N ALA A 210 2.24 -31.47 -7.53
CA ALA A 210 1.74 -31.28 -8.88
C ALA A 210 1.27 -29.86 -9.20
N LEU A 211 0.95 -29.05 -8.18
CA LEU A 211 0.27 -27.77 -8.36
C LEU A 211 0.76 -26.70 -7.39
N ARG A 212 0.86 -25.47 -7.85
CA ARG A 212 1.05 -24.25 -7.05
C ARG A 212 -0.19 -23.38 -7.12
N ILE A 213 -0.66 -22.92 -5.96
CA ILE A 213 -1.70 -21.89 -5.87
C ILE A 213 -0.99 -20.55 -5.72
N SER A 214 -1.09 -19.73 -6.75
CA SER A 214 -0.53 -18.38 -6.79
C SER A 214 -1.61 -17.35 -6.59
N PHE A 215 -1.33 -16.30 -5.79
CA PHE A 215 -2.31 -15.25 -5.55
C PHE A 215 -1.68 -13.86 -5.41
N ALA A 216 -2.50 -12.86 -5.68
CA ALA A 216 -2.27 -11.47 -5.28
C ALA A 216 -3.55 -10.93 -4.63
N LYS A 217 -3.42 -10.36 -3.42
CA LYS A 217 -4.53 -9.92 -2.58
C LYS A 217 -4.35 -8.45 -2.20
N VAL A 218 -5.46 -7.70 -2.22
CA VAL A 218 -5.56 -6.36 -1.62
C VAL A 218 -6.67 -6.32 -0.59
N ALA A 219 -6.46 -5.52 0.45
CA ALA A 219 -7.48 -5.15 1.43
C ALA A 219 -8.06 -3.78 1.08
N GLU A 220 -9.36 -3.65 1.17
CA GLU A 220 -10.08 -2.39 1.01
C GLU A 220 -11.00 -2.17 2.20
N TYR A 221 -11.07 -0.93 2.71
CA TYR A 221 -12.08 -0.57 3.70
C TYR A 221 -13.41 -0.24 3.03
N GLN A 222 -14.46 -0.88 3.50
CA GLN A 222 -15.84 -0.46 3.23
C GLN A 222 -16.16 0.80 4.05
N LYS A 223 -17.15 1.58 3.63
CA LYS A 223 -17.57 2.79 4.36
C LYS A 223 -17.96 2.52 5.82
N ARG A 224 -18.38 1.28 6.14
CA ARG A 224 -18.68 0.85 7.52
C ARG A 224 -17.45 0.50 8.38
N GLY A 225 -16.24 0.82 7.93
CA GLY A 225 -15.02 0.61 8.69
C GLY A 225 -14.50 -0.83 8.75
N LEU A 226 -15.04 -1.74 7.92
CA LEU A 226 -14.62 -3.12 7.84
C LEU A 226 -13.81 -3.36 6.56
N VAL A 227 -12.75 -4.14 6.66
CA VAL A 227 -11.97 -4.52 5.48
C VAL A 227 -12.71 -5.63 4.70
N HIS A 228 -12.55 -5.64 3.40
CA HIS A 228 -12.80 -6.79 2.58
C HIS A 228 -11.58 -7.08 1.70
N PHE A 229 -11.45 -8.32 1.26
CA PHE A 229 -10.32 -8.72 0.44
C PHE A 229 -10.76 -8.96 -0.98
N HIS A 230 -9.98 -8.42 -1.91
CA HIS A 230 -10.01 -8.80 -3.31
C HIS A 230 -8.74 -9.57 -3.63
N ALA A 231 -8.88 -10.72 -4.26
CA ALA A 231 -7.74 -11.56 -4.58
C ALA A 231 -7.85 -12.14 -5.99
N VAL A 232 -6.77 -12.03 -6.74
CA VAL A 232 -6.54 -12.88 -7.91
C VAL A 232 -5.95 -14.18 -7.41
N ILE A 233 -6.53 -15.31 -7.79
CA ILE A 233 -6.01 -16.65 -7.49
C ILE A 233 -5.83 -17.38 -8.81
N ARG A 234 -4.66 -18.00 -9.01
CA ARG A 234 -4.29 -18.74 -10.22
C ARG A 234 -3.69 -20.08 -9.84
N LEU A 235 -3.98 -21.10 -10.64
CA LEU A 235 -3.37 -22.43 -10.54
C LEU A 235 -2.20 -22.51 -11.51
N ASP A 236 -1.02 -22.84 -11.00
CA ASP A 236 0.22 -23.04 -11.76
C ASP A 236 0.69 -24.49 -11.62
N GLY A 237 1.58 -24.92 -12.50
CA GLY A 237 2.26 -26.19 -12.35
C GLY A 237 3.25 -26.19 -11.18
N PRO A 238 4.02 -27.30 -10.98
CA PRO A 238 4.87 -27.48 -9.81
C PRO A 238 5.97 -26.42 -9.67
N ASP A 239 6.47 -25.88 -10.78
CA ASP A 239 7.52 -24.85 -10.79
C ASP A 239 6.98 -23.42 -10.87
N GLY A 240 5.67 -23.25 -10.62
CA GLY A 240 5.00 -21.96 -10.67
C GLY A 240 4.60 -21.55 -12.09
N HIS A 241 4.76 -20.27 -12.42
CA HIS A 241 4.29 -19.72 -13.69
C HIS A 241 5.04 -20.23 -14.94
N THR A 242 6.13 -20.96 -14.76
CA THR A 242 6.93 -21.52 -15.87
C THR A 242 6.43 -22.86 -16.39
N THR A 243 5.54 -23.50 -15.63
CA THR A 243 4.95 -24.78 -15.99
C THR A 243 3.42 -24.71 -15.98
N PRO A 244 2.74 -25.33 -16.97
CA PRO A 244 1.29 -25.38 -16.99
C PRO A 244 0.76 -26.22 -15.84
N PRO A 245 -0.44 -25.89 -15.31
CA PRO A 245 -1.11 -26.73 -14.33
C PRO A 245 -1.53 -28.07 -15.00
N PRO A 246 -1.67 -29.15 -14.20
CA PRO A 246 -2.16 -30.41 -14.74
C PRO A 246 -3.58 -30.25 -15.34
N PRO A 247 -3.98 -31.09 -16.34
CA PRO A 247 -5.26 -30.95 -17.03
C PRO A 247 -6.51 -31.04 -16.12
N TRP A 248 -6.41 -31.71 -14.97
CA TRP A 248 -7.46 -31.79 -13.98
C TRP A 248 -7.62 -30.51 -13.11
N ALA A 249 -6.65 -29.62 -13.11
CA ALA A 249 -6.70 -28.36 -12.39
C ALA A 249 -7.52 -27.32 -13.18
N THR A 250 -8.82 -27.53 -13.24
CA THR A 250 -9.75 -26.71 -14.04
C THR A 250 -10.19 -25.44 -13.33
N LEU A 251 -10.75 -24.50 -14.10
CA LEU A 251 -11.37 -23.28 -13.57
C LEU A 251 -12.53 -23.61 -12.62
N ASP A 252 -13.38 -24.55 -13.00
CA ASP A 252 -14.54 -24.99 -12.21
C ASP A 252 -14.11 -25.63 -10.87
N ALA A 253 -13.03 -26.43 -10.87
CA ALA A 253 -12.47 -26.95 -9.63
C ALA A 253 -11.94 -25.83 -8.71
N LEU A 254 -11.29 -24.80 -9.28
CA LEU A 254 -10.82 -23.64 -8.52
C LEU A 254 -11.97 -22.81 -7.95
N ASP A 255 -13.01 -22.55 -8.75
CA ASP A 255 -14.19 -21.79 -8.34
C ASP A 255 -14.89 -22.46 -7.15
N ARG A 256 -15.24 -23.74 -7.29
CA ARG A 256 -15.86 -24.53 -6.21
C ARG A 256 -14.99 -24.59 -4.96
N ALA A 257 -13.69 -24.83 -5.12
CA ALA A 257 -12.77 -24.89 -4.00
C ALA A 257 -12.64 -23.54 -3.27
N ALA A 258 -12.61 -22.44 -4.01
CA ALA A 258 -12.56 -21.09 -3.43
C ALA A 258 -13.82 -20.78 -2.62
N LEU A 259 -14.99 -21.10 -3.16
CA LEU A 259 -16.28 -20.90 -2.49
C LEU A 259 -16.38 -21.73 -1.20
N GLN A 260 -16.04 -23.03 -1.26
CA GLN A 260 -16.08 -23.93 -0.09
C GLN A 260 -15.04 -23.53 0.96
N ALA A 261 -13.83 -23.18 0.54
CA ALA A 261 -12.78 -22.73 1.44
C ALA A 261 -13.19 -21.46 2.20
N ALA A 262 -13.84 -20.50 1.54
CA ALA A 262 -14.34 -19.29 2.19
C ALA A 262 -15.43 -19.62 3.22
N ARG A 263 -16.37 -20.49 2.89
CA ARG A 263 -17.45 -20.92 3.81
C ARG A 263 -16.92 -21.68 5.02
N ARG A 264 -15.81 -22.40 4.90
CA ARG A 264 -15.21 -23.21 5.99
C ARG A 264 -14.20 -22.45 6.83
N ALA A 265 -13.64 -21.33 6.33
CA ALA A 265 -12.64 -20.58 7.05
C ALA A 265 -13.26 -19.92 8.30
N ARG A 266 -12.75 -20.29 9.49
CA ARG A 266 -13.20 -19.77 10.78
C ARG A 266 -12.01 -19.55 11.72
N VAL A 267 -12.16 -18.59 12.62
CA VAL A 267 -11.25 -18.34 13.75
C VAL A 267 -12.13 -18.18 14.99
N THR A 268 -11.97 -19.06 15.97
CA THR A 268 -12.62 -18.90 17.27
C THR A 268 -11.79 -17.95 18.14
N VAL A 269 -12.45 -17.05 18.81
CA VAL A 269 -11.90 -16.08 19.76
C VAL A 269 -12.63 -16.28 21.07
N GLU A 270 -11.90 -16.65 22.10
CA GLU A 270 -12.42 -16.84 23.45
C GLU A 270 -12.00 -15.65 24.33
N SER A 271 -12.92 -15.13 25.14
CA SER A 271 -12.66 -14.03 26.05
C SER A 271 -13.70 -14.03 27.16
N ASP A 272 -13.25 -13.94 28.39
CA ASP A 272 -14.14 -13.82 29.55
C ASP A 272 -14.94 -12.51 29.55
N ALA A 273 -14.36 -11.45 28.96
CA ALA A 273 -14.98 -10.13 28.91
C ALA A 273 -16.04 -9.98 27.80
N VAL A 274 -15.87 -10.66 26.64
CA VAL A 274 -16.75 -10.48 25.47
C VAL A 274 -17.39 -11.78 24.96
N GLY A 275 -17.17 -12.89 25.66
CA GLY A 275 -17.68 -14.22 25.33
C GLY A 275 -16.95 -14.87 24.15
N GLU A 276 -17.32 -16.11 23.86
CA GLU A 276 -16.84 -16.83 22.69
C GLU A 276 -17.42 -16.21 21.41
N ARG A 277 -16.57 -16.00 20.39
CA ARG A 277 -16.96 -15.48 19.09
C ARG A 277 -16.34 -16.26 17.96
N VAL A 278 -17.14 -16.61 16.98
CA VAL A 278 -16.66 -17.22 15.74
C VAL A 278 -16.51 -16.16 14.68
N ILE A 279 -15.27 -15.89 14.29
CA ILE A 279 -14.93 -14.96 13.23
C ILE A 279 -14.94 -15.74 11.90
N ALA A 280 -15.75 -15.30 10.93
CA ALA A 280 -15.92 -15.93 9.64
C ALA A 280 -16.13 -14.90 8.54
N TRP A 281 -16.02 -15.30 7.28
CA TRP A 281 -16.48 -14.47 6.15
C TRP A 281 -18.00 -14.38 6.17
N GLY A 282 -18.54 -13.27 5.68
CA GLY A 282 -19.99 -13.12 5.49
C GLY A 282 -20.50 -13.93 4.28
N ASP A 283 -21.80 -14.00 4.12
CA ASP A 283 -22.45 -14.81 3.08
C ASP A 283 -22.18 -14.30 1.66
N ARG A 284 -21.82 -13.03 1.50
CA ARG A 284 -21.48 -12.43 0.20
C ARG A 284 -20.03 -12.76 -0.17
N ILE A 285 -19.87 -13.97 -0.72
CA ILE A 285 -18.63 -14.43 -1.34
C ILE A 285 -18.85 -14.36 -2.85
N ASP A 286 -18.01 -13.62 -3.56
CA ASP A 286 -18.08 -13.49 -5.01
C ASP A 286 -16.81 -14.09 -5.62
N VAL A 287 -16.98 -15.07 -6.51
CA VAL A 287 -15.89 -15.69 -7.27
C VAL A 287 -16.23 -15.54 -8.74
N ARG A 288 -15.31 -14.91 -9.50
CA ARG A 288 -15.53 -14.63 -10.93
C ARG A 288 -14.33 -15.09 -11.74
N GLU A 289 -14.60 -15.68 -12.87
CA GLU A 289 -13.58 -15.95 -13.88
C GLU A 289 -12.95 -14.65 -14.38
N ILE A 290 -11.63 -14.64 -14.55
CA ILE A 290 -10.91 -13.56 -15.21
C ILE A 290 -10.69 -13.97 -16.65
N LYS A 291 -11.41 -13.35 -17.58
CA LYS A 291 -11.29 -13.58 -19.02
C LYS A 291 -10.09 -12.79 -19.57
N GLY A 292 -9.41 -13.35 -20.57
CA GLY A 292 -8.34 -12.67 -21.29
C GLY A 292 -8.83 -11.48 -22.12
N LEU A 293 -8.10 -11.08 -23.13
CA LEU A 293 -8.51 -10.04 -24.09
C LEU A 293 -9.77 -10.51 -24.85
N GLY A 294 -10.89 -9.84 -24.60
CA GLY A 294 -12.18 -10.13 -25.23
C GLY A 294 -13.34 -9.45 -24.49
N ASP A 295 -14.54 -9.46 -25.04
CA ASP A 295 -15.75 -8.75 -24.60
C ASP A 295 -16.32 -9.18 -23.21
N GLY A 296 -15.48 -9.64 -22.29
CA GLY A 296 -15.86 -10.03 -20.95
C GLY A 296 -15.92 -8.85 -19.97
N GLU A 297 -16.82 -8.91 -19.00
CA GLU A 297 -16.95 -7.89 -17.93
C GLU A 297 -15.68 -7.72 -17.07
N LEU A 298 -14.84 -8.77 -16.94
CA LEU A 298 -13.67 -8.79 -16.07
C LEU A 298 -12.40 -9.18 -16.84
N THR A 299 -11.71 -8.18 -17.40
CA THR A 299 -10.46 -8.38 -18.15
C THR A 299 -9.22 -8.26 -17.24
N ASP A 300 -8.09 -8.85 -17.68
CA ASP A 300 -6.78 -8.74 -17.01
C ASP A 300 -6.40 -7.28 -16.68
N GLN A 301 -6.69 -6.36 -17.60
CA GLN A 301 -6.39 -4.94 -17.42
C GLN A 301 -7.28 -4.29 -16.36
N LYS A 302 -8.59 -4.58 -16.37
CA LYS A 302 -9.55 -4.08 -15.39
C LYS A 302 -9.19 -4.59 -13.98
N VAL A 303 -8.86 -5.88 -13.86
CA VAL A 303 -8.43 -6.49 -12.59
C VAL A 303 -7.12 -5.87 -12.08
N ALA A 304 -6.10 -5.72 -12.95
CA ALA A 304 -4.83 -5.11 -12.58
C ALA A 304 -5.01 -3.65 -12.14
N ALA A 305 -5.82 -2.86 -12.86
CA ALA A 305 -6.13 -1.48 -12.51
C ALA A 305 -6.89 -1.37 -11.18
N TYR A 306 -7.87 -2.26 -10.97
CA TYR A 306 -8.64 -2.33 -9.74
C TYR A 306 -7.73 -2.61 -8.53
N VAL A 307 -6.93 -3.68 -8.60
CA VAL A 307 -6.00 -4.05 -7.51
C VAL A 307 -4.98 -2.94 -7.24
N ALA A 308 -4.44 -2.31 -8.29
CA ALA A 308 -3.49 -1.19 -8.15
C ALA A 308 -4.11 0.04 -7.47
N LYS A 309 -5.36 0.38 -7.80
CA LYS A 309 -6.11 1.47 -7.17
C LYS A 309 -6.23 1.27 -5.66
N TYR A 310 -6.58 0.05 -5.23
CA TYR A 310 -6.78 -0.25 -3.80
C TYR A 310 -5.48 -0.46 -3.03
N ALA A 311 -4.41 -0.86 -3.69
CA ALA A 311 -3.09 -0.97 -3.06
C ALA A 311 -2.54 0.37 -2.53
N THR A 312 -3.04 1.51 -3.04
CA THR A 312 -2.65 2.86 -2.62
C THR A 312 -3.58 3.48 -1.59
N LYS A 313 -4.73 2.87 -1.33
CA LYS A 313 -5.67 3.29 -0.28
C LYS A 313 -5.22 2.80 1.10
N SER A 314 -5.77 3.39 2.14
CA SER A 314 -5.59 2.99 3.53
C SER A 314 -6.90 3.18 4.31
N ALA A 315 -6.85 3.08 5.63
CA ALA A 315 -8.03 3.20 6.48
C ALA A 315 -8.73 4.58 6.40
N GLU A 316 -8.03 5.62 5.94
CA GLU A 316 -8.59 6.98 5.75
C GLU A 316 -9.83 6.98 4.85
N GLY A 317 -9.92 6.03 3.90
CA GLY A 317 -11.11 5.86 3.06
C GLY A 317 -12.39 5.51 3.83
N SER A 318 -12.29 5.07 5.08
CA SER A 318 -13.40 4.87 6.02
C SER A 318 -13.61 6.04 6.99
N GLY A 319 -12.92 7.17 6.79
CA GLY A 319 -13.06 8.37 7.61
C GLY A 319 -12.24 8.36 8.91
N THR A 320 -11.32 7.43 9.09
CA THR A 320 -10.43 7.40 10.26
C THR A 320 -9.22 8.35 10.10
N VAL A 321 -8.51 8.58 11.20
CA VAL A 321 -7.30 9.43 11.19
C VAL A 321 -6.10 8.71 10.58
N ASP A 322 -5.25 9.47 9.86
CA ASP A 322 -4.02 8.96 9.24
C ASP A 322 -2.78 9.12 10.15
N ARG A 323 -2.92 8.88 11.43
CA ARG A 323 -1.81 8.92 12.38
C ARG A 323 -2.01 7.91 13.50
N THR A 324 -0.92 7.51 14.11
CA THR A 324 -1.01 6.72 15.34
C THR A 324 -1.65 7.55 16.45
N LEU A 325 -2.48 6.90 17.25
CA LEU A 325 -3.13 7.49 18.43
C LEU A 325 -2.37 7.18 19.73
N VAL A 326 -1.23 6.51 19.59
CA VAL A 326 -0.40 6.08 20.72
C VAL A 326 0.50 7.22 21.17
N CYS A 327 0.50 7.52 22.44
CA CYS A 327 1.49 8.40 23.06
C CYS A 327 2.90 7.87 22.78
N ARG A 328 3.76 8.69 22.18
CA ARG A 328 5.10 8.26 21.76
C ARG A 328 6.01 7.89 22.92
N PRO A 329 6.15 8.72 23.99
CA PRO A 329 7.07 8.42 25.09
C PRO A 329 6.79 7.08 25.76
N CYS A 330 5.53 6.79 26.08
CA CYS A 330 5.17 5.52 26.75
C CYS A 330 4.78 4.38 25.79
N GLY A 331 4.69 4.64 24.48
CA GLY A 331 4.30 3.63 23.48
C GLY A 331 2.88 3.06 23.70
N GLY A 332 1.97 3.86 24.27
CA GLY A 332 0.58 3.49 24.57
C GLY A 332 0.37 2.76 25.89
N ARG A 333 1.39 2.61 26.69
CA ARG A 333 1.30 1.89 27.99
C ARG A 333 0.71 2.73 29.12
N GLY A 334 0.75 4.06 29.01
CA GLY A 334 0.35 4.98 30.07
C GLY A 334 1.42 5.21 31.14
N TYR A 335 2.52 4.45 31.11
CA TYR A 335 3.64 4.58 32.04
C TYR A 335 4.98 4.49 31.32
N THR A 336 5.99 5.10 31.89
CA THR A 336 7.40 4.96 31.54
C THR A 336 8.13 4.17 32.63
N CYS A 337 9.25 3.56 32.28
CA CYS A 337 10.10 2.88 33.26
C CYS A 337 11.34 3.75 33.50
N GLY A 338 11.58 4.09 34.75
CA GLY A 338 12.83 4.73 35.20
C GLY A 338 14.03 3.77 35.13
N PRO A 339 15.26 4.27 35.31
CA PRO A 339 16.48 3.45 35.35
C PRO A 339 16.47 2.38 36.47
N ASP A 340 15.72 2.61 37.53
CA ASP A 340 15.50 1.75 38.67
C ASP A 340 14.44 0.67 38.46
N GLY A 341 13.77 0.65 37.27
CA GLY A 341 12.73 -0.29 36.90
C GLY A 341 11.34 0.06 37.42
N PHE A 342 11.19 1.13 38.19
CA PHE A 342 9.87 1.59 38.64
C PHE A 342 9.05 2.16 37.46
N ARG A 343 7.71 2.02 37.59
CA ARG A 343 6.74 2.50 36.60
C ARG A 343 6.15 3.81 37.06
N ASP A 344 6.52 4.89 36.38
CA ASP A 344 5.93 6.19 36.57
C ASP A 344 4.82 6.48 35.58
N LEU A 345 3.77 7.17 35.99
CA LEU A 345 2.76 7.64 35.03
C LEU A 345 3.42 8.51 33.98
N CYS A 346 3.06 8.28 32.72
CA CYS A 346 3.59 9.07 31.63
C CYS A 346 3.02 10.49 31.68
N ALA A 347 3.88 11.48 31.95
CA ALA A 347 3.49 12.88 32.05
C ALA A 347 2.92 13.46 30.73
N ASP A 348 3.36 12.95 29.56
CA ASP A 348 2.87 13.42 28.26
C ASP A 348 1.42 13.04 27.96
N CYS A 349 0.87 12.05 28.64
CA CYS A 349 -0.49 11.56 28.38
C CYS A 349 -1.31 11.32 29.67
N ASP A 350 -0.83 11.77 30.82
CA ASP A 350 -1.48 11.59 32.12
C ASP A 350 -1.94 10.14 32.37
N GLY A 351 -1.08 9.18 32.03
CA GLY A 351 -1.35 7.76 32.21
C GLY A 351 -2.32 7.13 31.20
N THR A 352 -2.90 7.89 30.27
CA THR A 352 -3.90 7.35 29.31
C THR A 352 -3.29 6.51 28.18
N GLY A 353 -1.99 6.66 27.89
CA GLY A 353 -1.33 6.04 26.75
C GLY A 353 -1.71 6.67 25.39
N GLN A 354 -2.62 7.64 25.36
CA GLN A 354 -3.16 8.28 24.17
C GLN A 354 -2.34 9.52 23.79
N ALA A 355 -2.11 9.73 22.51
CA ALA A 355 -1.46 10.96 22.01
C ALA A 355 -2.40 12.18 22.09
N GLU A 356 -3.70 11.93 22.11
CA GLU A 356 -4.78 12.89 22.31
C GLU A 356 -6.02 12.12 22.81
N PRO A 357 -6.92 12.76 23.55
CA PRO A 357 -8.13 12.08 24.04
C PRO A 357 -8.98 11.56 22.89
N LEU A 358 -9.29 10.26 22.87
CA LEU A 358 -10.06 9.63 21.79
C LEU A 358 -11.46 10.22 21.60
N ARG A 359 -12.03 10.83 22.65
CA ARG A 359 -13.34 11.50 22.60
C ARG A 359 -13.33 12.76 21.73
N ASP A 360 -12.15 13.39 21.58
CA ASP A 360 -11.99 14.70 20.92
C ASP A 360 -11.57 14.55 19.45
N LEU A 361 -11.38 13.30 18.98
CA LEU A 361 -11.05 13.02 17.58
C LEU A 361 -12.10 13.60 16.63
N GLN A 362 -11.65 14.37 15.65
CA GLN A 362 -12.48 14.98 14.61
C GLN A 362 -12.80 13.95 13.52
N VAL A 363 -13.56 12.93 13.88
CA VAL A 363 -14.05 11.85 13.01
C VAL A 363 -15.53 11.59 13.30
N GLN A 364 -16.22 10.92 12.38
CA GLN A 364 -17.61 10.51 12.56
C GLN A 364 -17.78 9.68 13.84
N GLN A 365 -18.94 9.78 14.48
CA GLN A 365 -19.26 9.07 15.73
C GLN A 365 -19.04 7.55 15.59
N HIS A 366 -19.45 6.95 14.48
CA HIS A 366 -19.23 5.53 14.21
C HIS A 366 -17.74 5.16 14.23
N VAL A 367 -16.92 5.92 13.50
CA VAL A 367 -15.47 5.70 13.43
C VAL A 367 -14.82 5.91 14.81
N ARG A 368 -15.23 6.94 15.53
CA ARG A 368 -14.76 7.19 16.90
C ARG A 368 -15.08 6.03 17.84
N GLN A 369 -16.28 5.46 17.72
CA GLN A 369 -16.67 4.29 18.52
C GLN A 369 -15.84 3.05 18.15
N MET A 370 -15.59 2.79 16.87
CA MET A 370 -14.68 1.72 16.42
C MET A 370 -13.27 1.89 17.01
N ILE A 371 -12.73 3.11 16.98
CA ILE A 371 -11.43 3.44 17.56
C ILE A 371 -11.40 3.17 19.06
N ARG A 372 -12.41 3.66 19.80
CA ARG A 372 -12.52 3.46 21.25
C ARG A 372 -12.64 1.98 21.60
N THR A 373 -13.43 1.22 20.85
CA THR A 373 -13.58 -0.23 21.04
C THR A 373 -12.24 -0.95 20.77
N ALA A 374 -11.52 -0.60 19.71
CA ALA A 374 -10.21 -1.18 19.44
C ALA A 374 -9.19 -0.86 20.54
N TRP A 375 -9.25 0.36 21.07
CA TRP A 375 -8.41 0.79 22.20
C TRP A 375 -8.72 -0.03 23.45
N ALA A 376 -9.99 -0.11 23.84
CA ALA A 376 -10.43 -0.83 25.04
C ALA A 376 -10.09 -2.34 24.97
N LEU A 377 -10.43 -2.99 23.84
CA LEU A 377 -10.10 -4.40 23.64
C LEU A 377 -8.59 -4.67 23.70
N GLY A 378 -7.78 -3.73 23.22
CA GLY A 378 -6.33 -3.86 23.26
C GLY A 378 -5.72 -3.90 24.67
N HIS A 379 -6.45 -3.45 25.69
CA HIS A 379 -6.02 -3.46 27.09
C HIS A 379 -6.52 -4.68 27.86
N LEU A 380 -7.39 -5.50 27.25
CA LEU A 380 -7.77 -6.79 27.84
C LEU A 380 -6.61 -7.78 27.75
N PRO A 381 -6.30 -8.54 28.83
CA PRO A 381 -5.17 -9.48 28.84
C PRO A 381 -5.19 -10.48 27.69
N GLU A 382 -6.36 -11.05 27.38
CA GLU A 382 -6.56 -12.02 26.33
C GLU A 382 -6.28 -11.47 24.93
N PHE A 383 -6.42 -10.15 24.72
CA PHE A 383 -6.13 -9.47 23.46
C PHE A 383 -4.80 -8.68 23.45
N ALA A 384 -4.02 -8.76 24.52
CA ALA A 384 -2.74 -8.05 24.62
C ALA A 384 -1.78 -8.37 23.46
N HIS A 385 -1.77 -9.64 23.00
CA HIS A 385 -0.98 -10.10 21.87
C HIS A 385 -1.38 -9.44 20.54
N LEU A 386 -2.60 -8.96 20.41
CA LEU A 386 -3.10 -8.24 19.25
C LEU A 386 -2.62 -6.78 19.20
N LYS A 387 -2.26 -6.18 20.36
CA LYS A 387 -1.83 -4.79 20.49
C LYS A 387 -2.78 -3.82 19.80
N LEU A 388 -4.10 -4.01 19.98
CA LEU A 388 -5.14 -3.29 19.22
C LEU A 388 -5.08 -1.76 19.46
N TRP A 389 -4.60 -1.30 20.60
CA TRP A 389 -4.37 0.13 20.84
C TRP A 389 -3.42 0.77 19.78
N LYS A 390 -2.40 0.02 19.30
CA LYS A 390 -1.51 0.50 18.24
C LYS A 390 -2.20 0.60 16.88
N TRP A 391 -3.25 -0.19 16.68
CA TRP A 391 -4.00 -0.31 15.45
C TRP A 391 -5.40 0.31 15.53
N ALA A 392 -5.69 1.08 16.58
CA ALA A 392 -6.97 1.73 16.78
C ALA A 392 -7.31 2.70 15.61
N HIS A 393 -6.33 3.47 15.13
CA HIS A 393 -6.46 4.29 13.93
C HIS A 393 -6.71 3.49 12.63
N MET A 394 -6.51 2.19 12.67
CA MET A 394 -6.79 1.23 11.59
C MET A 394 -8.05 0.40 11.90
N LEU A 395 -8.88 0.86 12.85
CA LEU A 395 -10.11 0.17 13.27
C LEU A 395 -9.89 -1.31 13.64
N GLY A 396 -8.73 -1.61 14.21
CA GLY A 396 -8.32 -2.97 14.59
C GLY A 396 -7.62 -3.78 13.49
N PHE A 397 -7.62 -3.37 12.23
CA PHE A 397 -6.95 -4.12 11.17
C PHE A 397 -5.42 -4.04 11.27
N ARG A 398 -4.76 -5.20 11.26
CA ARG A 398 -3.30 -5.37 11.46
C ARG A 398 -2.59 -5.94 10.23
N GLY A 399 -3.33 -6.21 9.16
CA GLY A 399 -2.81 -6.86 7.98
C GLY A 399 -2.13 -5.91 6.98
N HIS A 400 -1.41 -6.49 6.04
CA HIS A 400 -0.89 -5.75 4.89
C HIS A 400 -2.01 -5.49 3.88
N PHE A 401 -2.07 -4.26 3.36
CA PHE A 401 -3.05 -3.88 2.34
C PHE A 401 -2.85 -4.59 1.01
N SER A 402 -1.63 -4.87 0.62
CA SER A 402 -1.32 -5.60 -0.60
C SER A 402 -0.30 -6.68 -0.31
N THR A 403 -0.61 -7.92 -0.69
CA THR A 403 0.28 -9.07 -0.57
C THR A 403 0.14 -9.98 -1.78
N LYS A 404 1.18 -10.72 -2.10
CA LYS A 404 1.13 -11.78 -3.11
C LYS A 404 1.97 -12.98 -2.69
N SER A 405 1.64 -14.15 -3.21
CA SER A 405 2.54 -15.30 -3.15
C SER A 405 3.80 -15.05 -3.98
N ARG A 406 4.92 -15.65 -3.58
CA ARG A 406 6.21 -15.45 -4.26
C ARG A 406 6.14 -15.81 -5.74
N ALA A 407 5.48 -16.93 -6.06
CA ALA A 407 5.38 -17.46 -7.42
C ALA A 407 4.36 -16.74 -8.33
N TYR A 408 3.55 -15.81 -7.79
CA TYR A 408 2.50 -15.17 -8.59
C TYR A 408 3.06 -14.35 -9.76
N SER A 409 4.07 -13.51 -9.50
CA SER A 409 4.70 -12.64 -10.50
C SER A 409 6.04 -12.11 -10.00
N THR A 410 6.65 -11.21 -10.80
CA THR A 410 7.85 -10.45 -10.43
C THR A 410 7.72 -9.68 -9.12
N THR A 411 8.79 -9.06 -8.62
CA THR A 411 8.80 -8.24 -7.41
C THR A 411 8.86 -6.75 -7.71
N LEU A 412 8.43 -5.91 -6.76
CA LEU A 412 8.61 -4.45 -6.87
C LEU A 412 10.10 -4.09 -6.98
N THR A 413 10.98 -4.83 -6.32
CA THR A 413 12.42 -4.63 -6.42
C THR A 413 12.90 -4.91 -7.85
N ALA A 414 12.54 -6.05 -8.43
CA ALA A 414 12.91 -6.39 -9.81
C ALA A 414 12.43 -5.35 -10.82
N LEU A 415 11.18 -4.84 -10.69
CA LEU A 415 10.67 -3.77 -11.54
C LEU A 415 11.48 -2.46 -11.42
N ARG A 416 11.96 -2.16 -10.22
CA ARG A 416 12.80 -0.98 -9.96
C ARG A 416 14.22 -1.18 -10.47
N ASP A 417 14.75 -2.38 -10.36
CA ASP A 417 16.10 -2.72 -10.84
C ASP A 417 16.18 -2.64 -12.36
N VAL A 418 15.19 -3.11 -13.10
CA VAL A 418 15.11 -2.92 -14.57
C VAL A 418 15.16 -1.43 -14.93
N ARG A 419 14.42 -0.57 -14.21
CA ARG A 419 14.46 0.88 -14.46
C ARG A 419 15.78 1.51 -14.03
N ARG A 420 16.43 0.97 -13.00
CA ARG A 420 17.76 1.42 -12.59
C ARG A 420 18.78 1.07 -13.63
N ALA A 421 18.84 -0.20 -14.07
CA ALA A 421 19.74 -0.68 -15.09
C ALA A 421 19.60 0.12 -16.40
N TRP A 422 18.36 0.39 -16.84
CA TRP A 422 18.12 1.21 -18.02
C TRP A 422 18.68 2.64 -17.87
N ARG A 423 18.46 3.29 -16.72
CA ARG A 423 19.02 4.63 -16.44
C ARG A 423 20.54 4.63 -16.39
N THR A 424 21.13 3.59 -15.80
CA THR A 424 22.59 3.43 -15.77
C THR A 424 23.14 3.30 -17.18
N ALA A 425 22.52 2.45 -18.01
CA ALA A 425 22.94 2.27 -19.41
C ALA A 425 22.82 3.59 -20.22
N GLN A 426 21.74 4.36 -20.02
CA GLN A 426 21.61 5.68 -20.68
C GLN A 426 22.67 6.67 -20.22
N ALA A 427 22.98 6.70 -18.91
CA ALA A 427 24.02 7.57 -18.37
C ALA A 427 25.42 7.16 -18.88
N GLU A 428 25.69 5.87 -19.01
CA GLU A 428 26.94 5.35 -19.58
C GLU A 428 27.07 5.69 -21.05
N ALA A 429 26.01 5.50 -21.84
CA ALA A 429 26.00 5.90 -23.25
C ALA A 429 26.25 7.41 -23.44
N ALA A 430 25.63 8.26 -22.60
CA ALA A 430 25.84 9.69 -22.63
C ALA A 430 27.30 10.07 -22.29
N ARG A 431 27.92 9.38 -21.31
CA ARG A 431 29.34 9.59 -20.94
C ARG A 431 30.29 9.16 -22.07
N THR A 432 30.04 8.00 -22.68
CA THR A 432 30.84 7.53 -23.82
C THR A 432 30.75 8.53 -24.97
N HIS A 433 29.56 9.07 -25.24
CA HIS A 433 29.36 10.11 -26.25
C HIS A 433 30.13 11.41 -25.92
N ALA A 434 30.27 11.71 -24.60
CA ALA A 434 31.05 12.85 -24.11
C ALA A 434 32.57 12.58 -24.04
N GLY A 435 33.06 11.47 -24.61
CA GLY A 435 34.48 11.14 -24.70
C GLY A 435 35.07 10.43 -23.48
N HIS A 436 34.25 9.99 -22.52
CA HIS A 436 34.71 9.19 -21.40
C HIS A 436 34.58 7.68 -21.75
N PRO A 437 35.68 6.92 -21.84
CA PRO A 437 35.61 5.51 -22.18
C PRO A 437 34.83 4.70 -21.16
N ALA A 438 34.08 3.69 -21.63
CA ALA A 438 33.48 2.71 -20.74
C ALA A 438 34.59 1.89 -20.04
N PRO A 439 34.38 1.42 -18.79
CA PRO A 439 35.28 0.47 -18.16
C PRO A 439 35.41 -0.79 -19.05
N ASP A 440 36.59 -1.41 -19.04
CA ASP A 440 36.80 -2.67 -19.75
C ASP A 440 35.81 -3.73 -19.22
N GLU A 441 35.30 -4.60 -20.12
CA GLU A 441 34.36 -5.67 -19.77
C GLU A 441 34.90 -6.64 -18.71
N ASN A 442 36.23 -6.77 -18.59
CA ASN A 442 36.91 -7.57 -17.58
C ASN A 442 37.10 -6.85 -16.22
N THR A 443 36.71 -5.57 -16.11
CA THR A 443 36.89 -4.79 -14.87
C THR A 443 35.83 -5.17 -13.86
N THR A 444 36.24 -5.74 -12.73
CA THR A 444 35.34 -5.96 -11.58
C THR A 444 35.15 -4.64 -10.82
N LEU A 445 33.93 -4.11 -10.83
CA LEU A 445 33.61 -2.86 -10.16
C LEU A 445 33.06 -3.11 -8.76
N VAL A 446 33.58 -2.42 -7.75
CA VAL A 446 33.09 -2.40 -6.38
C VAL A 446 32.56 -1.03 -6.04
N THR A 447 31.37 -0.97 -5.42
CA THR A 447 30.77 0.31 -5.00
C THR A 447 30.81 0.45 -3.48
N GLU A 448 31.47 1.48 -3.01
CA GLU A 448 31.52 1.90 -1.61
C GLU A 448 30.61 3.13 -1.44
N SER A 449 29.84 3.17 -0.37
CA SER A 449 28.96 4.32 -0.11
C SER A 449 28.72 4.54 1.38
N ALA A 450 28.61 5.81 1.75
CA ALA A 450 28.22 6.24 3.09
C ALA A 450 27.12 7.30 2.98
N TRP A 451 25.95 7.02 3.56
CA TRP A 451 24.78 7.89 3.50
C TRP A 451 24.20 8.10 4.90
N ALA A 452 23.81 9.33 5.19
CA ALA A 452 23.11 9.68 6.41
C ALA A 452 21.82 10.44 6.10
N TYR A 453 20.80 10.21 6.93
CA TYR A 453 19.55 10.98 6.91
C TYR A 453 19.82 12.36 7.54
N LEU A 454 19.48 13.42 6.82
CA LEU A 454 19.58 14.80 7.31
C LEU A 454 18.21 15.30 7.81
N SER A 455 17.21 15.27 6.96
CA SER A 455 15.87 15.81 7.26
C SER A 455 14.82 15.30 6.26
N SER A 456 13.57 15.76 6.39
CA SER A 456 12.52 15.52 5.40
C SER A 456 11.78 16.81 5.07
N GLY A 457 11.42 16.97 3.81
CA GLY A 457 10.72 18.13 3.26
C GLY A 457 11.64 18.96 2.38
N TYR A 458 11.08 19.99 1.81
CA TYR A 458 11.77 20.98 1.00
C TYR A 458 12.20 22.20 1.82
N ARG A 459 13.16 22.95 1.33
CA ARG A 459 13.33 24.35 1.70
C ARG A 459 12.14 25.16 1.16
N PRO A 460 11.80 26.32 1.76
CA PRO A 460 10.66 27.12 1.30
C PRO A 460 10.68 27.46 -0.20
N GLY A 461 11.85 27.80 -0.77
CA GLY A 461 11.99 28.09 -2.19
C GLY A 461 11.88 26.84 -3.08
N GLU A 462 12.42 25.71 -2.64
CA GLU A 462 12.26 24.43 -3.34
C GLU A 462 10.79 23.97 -3.36
N GLU A 463 10.00 24.27 -2.32
CA GLU A 463 8.57 23.93 -2.30
C GLU A 463 7.82 24.68 -3.41
N LEU A 464 8.17 25.91 -3.75
CA LEU A 464 7.61 26.64 -4.90
C LEU A 464 7.94 25.92 -6.22
N LEU A 465 9.19 25.49 -6.40
CA LEU A 465 9.57 24.68 -7.57
C LEU A 465 8.83 23.35 -7.64
N ALA A 466 8.68 22.67 -6.50
CA ALA A 466 7.95 21.40 -6.41
C ALA A 466 6.46 21.59 -6.67
N ALA A 467 5.87 22.71 -6.25
CA ALA A 467 4.48 23.06 -6.57
C ALA A 467 4.28 23.22 -8.08
N GLN A 468 5.21 23.88 -8.78
CA GLN A 468 5.17 23.99 -10.23
C GLN A 468 5.26 22.60 -10.90
N VAL A 469 6.18 21.75 -10.48
CA VAL A 469 6.31 20.38 -11.00
C VAL A 469 5.02 19.59 -10.80
N ARG A 470 4.33 19.73 -9.67
CA ARG A 470 3.04 19.09 -9.41
C ARG A 470 1.93 19.61 -10.32
N HIS A 471 1.90 20.93 -10.53
CA HIS A 471 0.94 21.59 -11.42
C HIS A 471 1.09 21.10 -12.85
N ASP A 472 2.31 21.15 -13.41
CA ASP A 472 2.61 20.74 -14.78
C ASP A 472 2.23 19.28 -15.03
N ARG A 473 2.52 18.39 -14.08
CA ARG A 473 2.13 16.98 -14.17
C ARG A 473 0.62 16.79 -14.16
N THR A 474 -0.10 17.51 -13.31
CA THR A 474 -1.55 17.41 -13.24
C THR A 474 -2.20 17.92 -14.53
N HIS A 475 -1.67 18.99 -15.09
CA HIS A 475 -2.11 19.54 -16.37
C HIS A 475 -1.86 18.55 -17.52
N HIS A 476 -0.66 17.97 -17.59
CA HIS A 476 -0.33 16.95 -18.60
C HIS A 476 -1.20 15.68 -18.51
N GLU A 477 -1.54 15.24 -17.29
CA GLU A 477 -2.43 14.10 -17.07
C GLU A 477 -3.89 14.42 -17.50
N ARG A 478 -4.34 15.69 -17.38
CA ARG A 478 -5.65 16.13 -17.90
C ARG A 478 -5.68 16.08 -19.42
N LEU A 479 -4.67 16.67 -20.06
CA LEU A 479 -4.57 16.68 -21.52
C LEU A 479 -4.56 15.28 -22.13
N LYS A 480 -3.85 14.31 -21.48
CA LYS A 480 -3.88 12.92 -21.92
C LYS A 480 -5.26 12.29 -21.82
N LYS A 481 -6.00 12.54 -20.76
CA LYS A 481 -7.38 12.03 -20.59
C LYS A 481 -8.35 12.65 -21.59
N GLU A 482 -8.17 13.92 -21.90
CA GLU A 482 -8.99 14.64 -22.88
C GLU A 482 -8.65 14.17 -24.32
N GLY A 483 -7.38 13.92 -24.62
CA GLY A 483 -6.94 13.33 -25.89
C GLY A 483 -7.38 11.89 -26.13
N ASP A 484 -7.51 11.09 -25.06
CA ASP A 484 -8.03 9.71 -25.12
C ASP A 484 -9.58 9.66 -25.26
N LEU A 485 -10.28 10.79 -25.12
CA LEU A 485 -11.75 10.93 -25.27
C LEU A 485 -12.16 11.38 -26.67
N HIS A 486 -11.22 11.78 -27.53
CA HIS A 486 -11.46 12.08 -28.93
C HIS A 486 -10.87 10.96 -29.78
N PRO A 487 -11.74 10.17 -30.51
CA PRO A 487 -11.28 9.13 -31.43
C PRO A 487 -10.56 9.71 -32.68
#